data_64119a2daed3281dc348a5ec65f4363b
#
_entry.id   64119a2daed3281dc348a5ec65f4363b
#
_cell.length_a   1.000
_cell.length_b   1.000
_cell.length_c   1.000
_cell.angle_alpha   90.00
_cell.angle_beta   90.00
_cell.angle_gamma   90.00
#
_symmetry.space_group_name_H-M   'P 1'
#
loop_
_entity.id
_entity.type
_entity.pdbx_description
1 polymer ?
#
loop_
_entity_poly.entity_id
_entity_poly.type
_entity_poly.pdbx_seq_one_letter_code
_entity_poly.pdbx_strand_id
1 'polypeptide(L)'
;MENNNITRRNFLKVLGLSSAAVATSGIVGCNDIQKDEAGGKSLSSGKTNRGPMTMRENPANGDKVSILGYGCMRFPTLKEADAEGNNIDQETTNQLIDYAMEHGVNYYDTSPVYLRGFSERATGIALKRHDRSKFLIATKLSNFSDYSYENSVKMYNRSFKELQVDY
;
A
#
# COMPACT_ATOMS: atom_id res chain seq x y z
N MET A 1 27.06 27.32 20.31
CA MET A 1 25.93 26.55 19.75
C MET A 1 26.27 25.07 19.92
N GLU A 2 25.79 24.45 21.02
CA GLU A 2 26.05 23.05 21.32
C GLU A 2 25.17 22.16 20.41
N ASN A 3 25.85 21.31 19.67
CA ASN A 3 25.22 20.33 18.78
C ASN A 3 24.74 19.14 19.62
N ASN A 4 23.47 19.15 20.06
CA ASN A 4 22.84 18.04 20.76
C ASN A 4 22.52 16.91 19.79
N ASN A 5 23.53 16.13 19.39
CA ASN A 5 23.33 14.89 18.67
C ASN A 5 22.78 13.81 19.63
N ILE A 6 21.47 13.63 19.62
CA ILE A 6 20.81 12.53 20.33
C ILE A 6 21.21 11.24 19.66
N THR A 7 22.07 10.44 20.32
CA THR A 7 22.44 9.11 19.82
C THR A 7 21.26 8.14 19.98
N ARG A 8 21.16 7.11 19.09
CA ARG A 8 20.12 6.07 19.15
C ARG A 8 19.99 5.45 20.56
N ARG A 9 21.11 5.31 21.26
CA ARG A 9 21.16 4.75 22.61
C ARG A 9 20.51 5.68 23.66
N ASN A 10 20.69 6.98 23.52
CA ASN A 10 20.06 7.96 24.40
C ASN A 10 18.57 8.10 24.13
N PHE A 11 18.15 8.00 22.87
CA PHE A 11 16.74 7.96 22.47
C PHE A 11 16.01 6.76 23.10
N LEU A 12 16.60 5.56 23.03
CA LEU A 12 16.02 4.37 23.64
C LEU A 12 15.96 4.42 25.18
N LYS A 13 16.93 5.06 25.84
CA LYS A 13 16.89 5.27 27.29
C LYS A 13 15.76 6.22 27.70
N VAL A 14 15.52 7.27 26.96
CA VAL A 14 14.42 8.22 27.23
C VAL A 14 13.06 7.52 27.04
N LEU A 15 12.90 6.69 26.02
CA LEU A 15 11.69 5.87 25.81
C LEU A 15 11.49 4.83 26.92
N GLY A 16 12.56 4.17 27.40
CA GLY A 16 12.48 3.18 28.47
C GLY A 16 12.11 3.77 29.84
N LEU A 17 12.51 5.01 30.11
CA LEU A 17 12.17 5.69 31.36
C LEU A 17 10.73 6.22 31.39
N SER A 18 10.13 6.49 30.24
CA SER A 18 8.72 6.94 30.17
C SER A 18 7.71 5.81 30.34
N SER A 19 8.13 4.54 30.19
CA SER A 19 7.23 3.38 30.38
C SER A 19 6.96 3.01 31.85
N ALA A 20 7.75 3.53 32.80
CA ALA A 20 7.59 3.22 34.22
C ALA A 20 6.67 4.19 34.99
N ALA A 21 6.24 5.28 34.36
CA ALA A 21 5.44 6.33 35.02
C ALA A 21 3.97 6.39 34.59
N VAL A 22 3.47 5.48 33.76
CA VAL A 22 2.09 5.50 33.23
C VAL A 22 1.29 4.28 33.69
N ALA A 23 1.39 3.92 34.98
CA ALA A 23 0.58 2.85 35.54
C ALA A 23 -0.75 3.31 36.19
N THR A 24 -1.12 4.60 36.16
CA THR A 24 -2.35 5.08 36.83
C THR A 24 -3.12 6.21 36.15
N SER A 25 -2.98 6.43 34.86
CA SER A 25 -3.91 7.36 34.18
C SER A 25 -4.35 6.78 32.83
N GLY A 26 -5.65 6.53 32.75
CA GLY A 26 -6.44 5.93 31.71
C GLY A 26 -5.90 5.97 30.29
N ILE A 27 -5.83 4.80 29.72
CA ILE A 27 -5.73 4.62 28.25
C ILE A 27 -7.03 5.17 27.67
N VAL A 28 -7.04 6.45 27.31
CA VAL A 28 -8.03 7.01 26.37
C VAL A 28 -7.45 6.81 24.99
N GLY A 29 -7.74 5.68 24.41
CA GLY A 29 -7.32 5.38 23.06
C GLY A 29 -8.19 4.27 22.49
N CYS A 30 -8.93 4.58 21.45
CA CYS A 30 -9.65 3.63 20.59
C CYS A 30 -10.81 2.88 21.25
N ASN A 31 -11.83 3.60 21.69
CA ASN A 31 -13.16 3.04 21.86
C ASN A 31 -14.11 3.88 21.02
N ASP A 32 -14.35 3.45 19.80
CA ASP A 32 -15.62 3.63 19.10
C ASP A 32 -15.69 2.58 17.99
N ILE A 33 -15.77 1.31 18.43
CA ILE A 33 -16.31 0.26 17.57
C ILE A 33 -17.77 0.12 17.98
N GLN A 34 -18.65 0.88 17.36
CA GLN A 34 -20.06 0.57 17.39
C GLN A 34 -20.28 -0.71 16.58
N LYS A 35 -20.78 -1.74 17.25
CA LYS A 35 -21.28 -2.96 16.62
C LYS A 35 -22.68 -2.67 16.11
N ASP A 36 -22.82 -2.45 14.82
CA ASP A 36 -24.13 -2.53 14.18
C ASP A 36 -24.45 -4.00 13.90
N GLU A 37 -25.66 -4.43 14.28
CA GLU A 37 -26.15 -5.82 14.21
C GLU A 37 -26.40 -6.36 12.79
N ALA A 38 -25.80 -5.79 11.77
CA ALA A 38 -25.85 -6.30 10.41
C ALA A 38 -24.42 -6.35 9.87
N GLY A 39 -23.79 -7.49 10.03
CA GLY A 39 -22.50 -8.02 9.55
C GLY A 39 -21.60 -7.30 8.56
N GLY A 40 -21.67 -5.99 8.40
CA GLY A 40 -20.78 -5.18 7.56
C GLY A 40 -19.90 -4.28 8.42
N LYS A 41 -18.60 -4.55 8.48
CA LYS A 41 -17.62 -3.64 9.07
C LYS A 41 -17.54 -2.37 8.19
N SER A 42 -18.34 -1.35 8.49
CA SER A 42 -18.12 -0.02 7.96
C SER A 42 -16.84 0.54 8.58
N LEU A 43 -15.86 0.85 7.76
CA LEU A 43 -14.73 1.70 8.14
C LEU A 43 -15.30 3.09 8.42
N SER A 44 -15.56 3.40 9.70
CA SER A 44 -16.05 4.73 10.06
C SER A 44 -15.00 5.75 9.63
N SER A 45 -15.40 6.67 8.79
CA SER A 45 -14.67 7.88 8.40
C SER A 45 -14.54 8.81 9.61
N GLY A 46 -13.72 8.40 10.59
CA GLY A 46 -13.26 9.32 11.60
C GLY A 46 -12.50 10.44 10.89
N LYS A 47 -13.00 11.68 10.97
CA LYS A 47 -12.28 12.87 10.52
C LYS A 47 -10.97 12.99 11.29
N THR A 48 -9.97 12.22 10.87
CA THR A 48 -8.60 12.46 11.33
C THR A 48 -8.17 13.77 10.67
N ASN A 49 -7.88 14.77 11.50
CA ASN A 49 -7.38 16.08 11.07
C ASN A 49 -5.92 15.92 10.58
N ARG A 50 -5.73 15.07 9.58
CA ARG A 50 -4.44 14.81 8.94
C ARG A 50 -4.30 15.81 7.82
N GLY A 51 -3.18 16.51 7.80
CA GLY A 51 -2.83 17.39 6.68
C GLY A 51 -2.76 16.62 5.36
N PRO A 52 -2.64 17.34 4.22
CA PRO A 52 -2.54 16.71 2.91
C PRO A 52 -1.33 15.80 2.83
N MET A 53 -1.39 14.79 1.93
CA MET A 53 -0.28 13.88 1.66
C MET A 53 0.98 14.66 1.29
N THR A 54 2.09 14.34 1.94
CA THR A 54 3.40 14.91 1.59
C THR A 54 3.85 14.33 0.26
N MET A 55 4.13 15.21 -0.70
CA MET A 55 4.66 14.83 -2.01
C MET A 55 6.15 15.10 -2.10
N ARG A 56 6.86 14.29 -2.88
CA ARG A 56 8.25 14.51 -3.30
C ARG A 56 8.29 14.63 -4.81
N GLU A 57 9.06 15.59 -5.29
CA GLU A 57 9.28 15.77 -6.71
C GLU A 57 10.50 14.97 -7.16
N ASN A 58 10.34 14.20 -8.23
CA ASN A 58 11.45 13.52 -8.90
C ASN A 58 12.25 14.56 -9.71
N PRO A 59 13.52 14.84 -9.34
CA PRO A 59 14.29 15.89 -10.04
C PRO A 59 14.61 15.58 -11.49
N ALA A 60 14.46 14.33 -11.92
CA ALA A 60 14.77 13.92 -13.30
C ALA A 60 13.64 14.26 -14.28
N ASN A 61 12.38 14.27 -13.85
CA ASN A 61 11.23 14.45 -14.73
C ASN A 61 10.11 15.33 -14.15
N GLY A 62 10.25 15.81 -12.92
CA GLY A 62 9.26 16.68 -12.29
C GLY A 62 8.02 15.95 -11.72
N ASP A 63 7.95 14.62 -11.80
CA ASP A 63 6.84 13.86 -11.27
C ASP A 63 6.72 14.03 -9.75
N LYS A 64 5.50 14.28 -9.28
CA LYS A 64 5.21 14.35 -7.85
C LYS A 64 4.78 12.99 -7.34
N VAL A 65 5.54 12.44 -6.40
CA VAL A 65 5.31 11.12 -5.81
C VAL A 65 4.94 11.26 -4.34
N SER A 66 3.89 10.56 -3.90
CA SER A 66 3.52 10.52 -2.50
C SER A 66 4.62 9.86 -1.67
N ILE A 67 4.91 10.43 -0.48
CA ILE A 67 5.92 9.86 0.43
C ILE A 67 5.51 8.47 0.92
N LEU A 68 4.22 8.18 0.94
CA LEU A 68 3.65 6.87 1.23
C LEU A 68 3.30 6.18 -0.09
N GLY A 69 3.93 5.03 -0.37
CA GLY A 69 3.54 4.12 -1.44
C GLY A 69 2.60 3.02 -0.96
N TYR A 70 1.72 2.54 -1.82
CA TYR A 70 0.84 1.40 -1.55
C TYR A 70 1.50 0.10 -2.02
N GLY A 71 1.77 -0.82 -1.09
CA GLY A 71 2.31 -2.14 -1.39
C GLY A 71 1.22 -3.15 -1.74
N CYS A 72 1.22 -3.67 -2.97
CA CYS A 72 0.20 -4.57 -3.49
C CYS A 72 0.48 -6.07 -3.21
N MET A 73 1.42 -6.39 -2.33
CA MET A 73 1.80 -7.78 -2.02
C MET A 73 0.75 -8.50 -1.16
N ARG A 74 -0.10 -7.79 -0.43
CA ARG A 74 -0.98 -8.35 0.59
C ARG A 74 -2.40 -7.81 0.50
N PHE A 75 -3.04 -8.07 -0.61
CA PHE A 75 -4.46 -7.79 -0.74
C PHE A 75 -5.31 -8.72 0.13
N PRO A 76 -6.51 -8.29 0.55
CA PRO A 76 -7.48 -9.16 1.19
C PRO A 76 -7.81 -10.38 0.32
N THR A 77 -8.08 -11.51 0.96
CA THR A 77 -8.38 -12.76 0.25
C THR A 77 -9.66 -13.39 0.78
N LEU A 78 -10.38 -14.03 -0.12
CA LEU A 78 -11.53 -14.87 0.18
C LEU A 78 -11.07 -16.26 0.67
N LYS A 79 -11.95 -17.00 1.32
CA LYS A 79 -11.67 -18.37 1.77
C LYS A 79 -11.52 -19.32 0.59
N GLU A 80 -12.33 -19.12 -0.44
CA GLU A 80 -12.37 -19.96 -1.65
C GLU A 80 -11.68 -19.23 -2.80
N ALA A 81 -10.96 -19.97 -3.60
CA ALA A 81 -10.36 -19.49 -4.83
C ALA A 81 -11.29 -19.77 -6.01
N ASP A 82 -11.17 -18.97 -7.06
CA ASP A 82 -11.83 -19.22 -8.33
C ASP A 82 -11.19 -20.40 -9.10
N ALA A 83 -11.69 -20.68 -10.30
CA ALA A 83 -11.19 -21.78 -11.15
C ALA A 83 -9.72 -21.61 -11.58
N GLU A 84 -9.18 -20.38 -11.57
CA GLU A 84 -7.77 -20.08 -11.87
C GLU A 84 -6.88 -20.16 -10.61
N GLY A 85 -7.47 -20.35 -9.44
CA GLY A 85 -6.77 -20.37 -8.16
C GLY A 85 -6.57 -18.99 -7.54
N ASN A 86 -7.19 -17.95 -8.10
CA ASN A 86 -7.20 -16.61 -7.52
C ASN A 86 -8.22 -16.53 -6.38
N ASN A 87 -7.80 -16.04 -5.23
CA ASN A 87 -8.70 -15.80 -4.11
C ASN A 87 -8.61 -14.36 -3.57
N ILE A 88 -8.10 -13.42 -4.36
CA ILE A 88 -8.09 -12.01 -3.98
C ILE A 88 -9.53 -11.51 -3.90
N ASP A 89 -9.88 -10.88 -2.78
CA ASP A 89 -11.12 -10.13 -2.67
C ASP A 89 -10.99 -8.83 -3.46
N GLN A 90 -11.38 -8.90 -4.74
CA GLN A 90 -11.24 -7.77 -5.65
C GLN A 90 -12.09 -6.58 -5.23
N GLU A 91 -13.29 -6.82 -4.67
CA GLU A 91 -14.18 -5.73 -4.22
C GLU A 91 -13.53 -4.94 -3.07
N THR A 92 -13.06 -5.63 -2.03
CA THR A 92 -12.35 -4.98 -0.93
C THR A 92 -11.04 -4.35 -1.40
N THR A 93 -10.32 -4.97 -2.36
CA THR A 93 -9.12 -4.41 -2.96
C THR A 93 -9.40 -3.09 -3.67
N ASN A 94 -10.49 -3.01 -4.43
CA ASN A 94 -10.92 -1.79 -5.10
C ASN A 94 -11.17 -0.67 -4.09
N GLN A 95 -11.92 -0.95 -3.02
CA GLN A 95 -12.23 0.02 -1.97
C GLN A 95 -10.96 0.54 -1.27
N LEU A 96 -9.99 -0.33 -0.99
CA LEU A 96 -8.73 0.06 -0.37
C LEU A 96 -7.87 0.95 -1.27
N ILE A 97 -7.83 0.67 -2.56
CA ILE A 97 -7.09 1.49 -3.54
C ILE A 97 -7.79 2.83 -3.75
N ASP A 98 -9.13 2.86 -3.84
CA ASP A 98 -9.91 4.10 -3.91
C ASP A 98 -9.61 4.97 -2.69
N TYR A 99 -9.70 4.40 -1.50
CA TYR A 99 -9.40 5.10 -0.25
C TYR A 99 -7.98 5.66 -0.22
N ALA A 100 -6.98 4.88 -0.63
CA ALA A 100 -5.59 5.32 -0.67
C ALA A 100 -5.41 6.50 -1.64
N MET A 101 -6.03 6.43 -2.81
CA MET A 101 -5.96 7.48 -3.83
C MET A 101 -6.66 8.77 -3.39
N GLU A 102 -7.84 8.66 -2.77
CA GLU A 102 -8.57 9.78 -2.19
C GLU A 102 -7.78 10.50 -1.09
N HIS A 103 -6.89 9.78 -0.40
CA HIS A 103 -6.00 10.31 0.62
C HIS A 103 -4.61 10.71 0.09
N GLY A 104 -4.45 10.81 -1.24
CA GLY A 104 -3.28 11.35 -1.91
C GLY A 104 -2.14 10.37 -2.16
N VAL A 105 -2.34 9.07 -1.96
CA VAL A 105 -1.38 8.05 -2.39
C VAL A 105 -1.45 7.92 -3.90
N ASN A 106 -0.32 8.10 -4.58
CA ASN A 106 -0.25 7.98 -6.03
C ASN A 106 0.86 7.05 -6.54
N TYR A 107 1.48 6.26 -5.65
CA TYR A 107 2.53 5.30 -6.01
C TYR A 107 2.14 3.89 -5.54
N TYR A 108 2.07 2.94 -6.48
CA TYR A 108 1.63 1.57 -6.24
C TYR A 108 2.74 0.59 -6.65
N ASP A 109 3.19 -0.25 -5.71
CA ASP A 109 4.26 -1.24 -5.91
C ASP A 109 3.69 -2.65 -5.96
N THR A 110 3.93 -3.36 -7.06
CA THR A 110 3.51 -4.76 -7.26
C THR A 110 4.64 -5.62 -7.82
N SER A 111 4.32 -6.87 -8.17
CA SER A 111 5.25 -7.81 -8.80
C SER A 111 4.49 -8.95 -9.46
N PRO A 112 4.99 -9.52 -10.57
CA PRO A 112 4.39 -10.68 -11.23
C PRO A 112 4.35 -11.95 -10.37
N VAL A 113 5.05 -12.00 -9.24
CA VAL A 113 5.05 -13.15 -8.32
C VAL A 113 4.23 -12.93 -7.05
N TYR A 114 3.70 -11.73 -6.83
CA TYR A 114 2.90 -11.46 -5.63
C TYR A 114 1.55 -12.15 -5.71
N LEU A 115 1.07 -12.68 -4.57
CA LEU A 115 -0.20 -13.39 -4.45
C LEU A 115 -0.35 -14.48 -5.52
N ARG A 116 0.69 -15.30 -5.68
CA ARG A 116 0.75 -16.40 -6.67
C ARG A 116 0.60 -15.95 -8.13
N GLY A 117 0.95 -14.70 -8.43
CA GLY A 117 0.88 -14.13 -9.77
C GLY A 117 -0.39 -13.30 -10.07
N PHE A 118 -1.30 -13.15 -9.11
CA PHE A 118 -2.58 -12.44 -9.31
C PHE A 118 -2.54 -10.97 -8.91
N SER A 119 -1.48 -10.50 -8.22
CA SER A 119 -1.42 -9.13 -7.72
C SER A 119 -1.45 -8.08 -8.82
N GLU A 120 -0.71 -8.27 -9.92
CA GLU A 120 -0.71 -7.30 -11.03
C GLU A 120 -2.11 -7.14 -11.64
N ARG A 121 -2.82 -8.26 -11.89
CA ARG A 121 -4.19 -8.23 -12.40
C ARG A 121 -5.13 -7.50 -11.45
N ALA A 122 -5.07 -7.83 -10.17
CA ALA A 122 -5.93 -7.19 -9.17
C ALA A 122 -5.65 -5.68 -9.04
N THR A 123 -4.36 -5.30 -9.07
CA THR A 123 -3.92 -3.90 -9.08
C THR A 123 -4.43 -3.18 -10.33
N GLY A 124 -4.29 -3.79 -11.51
CA GLY A 124 -4.74 -3.24 -12.78
C GLY A 124 -6.25 -3.00 -12.81
N ILE A 125 -7.05 -4.00 -12.37
CA ILE A 125 -8.51 -3.87 -12.27
C ILE A 125 -8.90 -2.69 -11.36
N ALA A 126 -8.25 -2.55 -10.20
CA ALA A 126 -8.57 -1.49 -9.27
C ALA A 126 -8.16 -0.10 -9.82
N LEU A 127 -6.94 0.03 -10.35
CA LEU A 127 -6.41 1.31 -10.84
C LEU A 127 -7.05 1.79 -12.16
N LYS A 128 -7.50 0.87 -13.03
CA LYS A 128 -8.20 1.24 -14.28
C LYS A 128 -9.48 2.06 -14.06
N ARG A 129 -10.02 2.06 -12.88
CA ARG A 129 -11.19 2.86 -12.48
C ARG A 129 -10.85 4.34 -12.31
N HIS A 130 -9.57 4.70 -12.33
CA HIS A 130 -9.04 6.03 -12.14
C HIS A 130 -8.30 6.53 -13.39
N ASP A 131 -8.14 7.83 -13.50
CA ASP A 131 -7.37 8.46 -14.57
C ASP A 131 -5.90 8.00 -14.47
N ARG A 132 -5.35 7.48 -15.58
CA ARG A 132 -3.99 6.96 -15.64
C ARG A 132 -2.92 7.98 -15.24
N SER A 133 -3.14 9.25 -15.51
CA SER A 133 -2.22 10.35 -15.16
C SER A 133 -2.11 10.61 -13.64
N LYS A 134 -3.00 10.03 -12.83
CA LYS A 134 -3.05 10.28 -11.38
C LYS A 134 -2.20 9.34 -10.56
N PHE A 135 -1.60 8.32 -11.16
CA PHE A 135 -0.83 7.33 -10.41
C PHE A 135 0.39 6.81 -11.17
N LEU A 136 1.35 6.37 -10.38
CA LEU A 136 2.57 5.71 -10.81
C LEU A 136 2.53 4.25 -10.35
N ILE A 137 2.98 3.33 -11.20
CA ILE A 137 3.08 1.91 -10.87
C ILE A 137 4.54 1.47 -10.98
N ALA A 138 5.00 0.75 -9.97
CA ALA A 138 6.23 -0.01 -10.03
C ALA A 138 5.91 -1.50 -10.03
N THR A 139 6.49 -2.22 -10.98
CA THR A 139 6.53 -3.68 -10.97
C THR A 139 7.97 -4.17 -11.13
N LYS A 140 8.18 -5.47 -11.21
CA LYS A 140 9.50 -6.08 -11.12
C LYS A 140 9.70 -7.13 -12.21
N LEU A 141 10.93 -7.31 -12.67
CA LEU A 141 11.33 -8.50 -13.43
C LEU A 141 11.71 -9.60 -12.42
N SER A 142 10.77 -10.50 -12.13
CA SER A 142 10.94 -11.57 -11.13
C SER A 142 11.15 -12.92 -11.80
N ASN A 143 12.11 -12.99 -12.73
CA ASN A 143 12.42 -14.16 -13.58
C ASN A 143 13.46 -15.08 -12.91
N PHE A 144 13.17 -15.56 -11.73
CA PHE A 144 14.12 -16.32 -10.88
C PHE A 144 14.64 -17.64 -11.46
N SER A 145 13.96 -18.23 -12.43
CA SER A 145 14.34 -19.52 -13.03
C SER A 145 14.96 -19.38 -14.42
N ASP A 146 14.72 -18.28 -15.12
CA ASP A 146 15.21 -18.02 -16.46
C ASP A 146 15.50 -16.54 -16.65
N TYR A 147 16.78 -16.19 -16.60
CA TYR A 147 17.29 -14.82 -16.75
C TYR A 147 17.57 -14.42 -18.20
N SER A 148 17.10 -15.19 -19.18
CA SER A 148 17.28 -14.86 -20.58
C SER A 148 16.60 -13.53 -20.93
N TYR A 149 17.15 -12.84 -21.92
CA TYR A 149 16.55 -11.62 -22.47
C TYR A 149 15.13 -11.87 -22.97
N GLU A 150 14.94 -13.00 -23.67
CA GLU A 150 13.65 -13.37 -24.24
C GLU A 150 12.58 -13.54 -23.14
N ASN A 151 12.92 -14.25 -22.06
CA ASN A 151 11.99 -14.42 -20.93
C ASN A 151 11.71 -13.10 -20.21
N SER A 152 12.71 -12.25 -20.07
CA SER A 152 12.55 -10.91 -19.48
C SER A 152 11.59 -10.04 -20.28
N VAL A 153 11.69 -10.06 -21.62
CA VAL A 153 10.76 -9.35 -22.52
C VAL A 153 9.34 -9.91 -22.44
N LYS A 154 9.19 -11.25 -22.39
CA LYS A 154 7.88 -11.87 -22.20
C LYS A 154 7.23 -11.44 -20.88
N MET A 155 7.99 -11.45 -19.81
CA MET A 155 7.51 -11.04 -18.48
C MET A 155 7.11 -9.56 -18.48
N TYR A 156 7.95 -8.69 -19.03
CA TYR A 156 7.68 -7.26 -19.17
C TYR A 156 6.35 -7.02 -19.88
N ASN A 157 6.16 -7.61 -21.07
CA ASN A 157 4.93 -7.47 -21.84
C ASN A 157 3.70 -8.04 -21.11
N ARG A 158 3.87 -9.14 -20.37
CA ARG A 158 2.82 -9.71 -19.53
C ARG A 158 2.40 -8.74 -18.44
N SER A 159 3.35 -8.10 -17.75
CA SER A 159 3.05 -7.14 -16.68
C SER A 159 2.19 -5.98 -17.18
N PHE A 160 2.47 -5.41 -18.35
CA PHE A 160 1.62 -4.37 -18.96
C PHE A 160 0.20 -4.85 -19.21
N LYS A 161 0.06 -6.08 -19.72
CA LYS A 161 -1.24 -6.69 -19.98
C LYS A 161 -2.03 -6.92 -18.68
N GLU A 162 -1.40 -7.49 -17.66
CA GLU A 162 -2.06 -7.78 -16.37
C GLU A 162 -2.41 -6.48 -15.64
N LEU A 163 -1.54 -5.47 -15.67
CA LEU A 163 -1.78 -4.16 -15.09
C LEU A 163 -2.76 -3.30 -15.88
N GLN A 164 -3.08 -3.69 -17.13
CA GLN A 164 -3.99 -2.96 -18.03
C GLN A 164 -3.55 -1.52 -18.29
N VAL A 165 -2.25 -1.32 -18.47
CA VAL A 165 -1.63 -0.01 -18.75
C VAL A 165 -0.80 -0.08 -20.04
N ASP A 166 -0.55 1.09 -20.64
CA ASP A 166 0.19 1.27 -21.89
C ASP A 166 1.53 2.01 -21.70
N TYR A 167 1.75 2.59 -20.52
CA TYR A 167 3.01 3.22 -20.11
C TYR A 167 3.21 3.16 -18.59
#